data_8dbf840b6cef59003a263b5513653523
#
_entry.id   8dbf840b6cef59003a263b5513653523
#
_cell.length_a   1.000
_cell.length_b   1.000
_cell.length_c   1.000
_cell.angle_alpha   90.00
_cell.angle_beta   90.00
_cell.angle_gamma   90.00
#
_symmetry.space_group_name_H-M   'P 1'
#
loop_
_entity.id
_entity.type
_entity.pdbx_description
1 polymer ?
#
loop_
_entity_poly.entity_id
_entity_poly.type
_entity_poly.pdbx_seq_one_letter_code
_entity_poly.pdbx_strand_id
1 'polypeptide(L)'
;MKKIQKFVMAFLLGAMTLGFSACSDDNGVDEKFELPKIGQATTKINSSDKDMEKVTKNYVQNVVYPTYQALAANARTLYSASQTLYKAAEAGTMTQSHIDAACEAFKDTRREWERSEAFLYGSASNNDLDPHIDSW
;
A
#
# COMPACT_ATOMS: atom_id res chain seq x y z
N MET A 1 14.77 49.50 -6.57
CA MET A 1 14.97 48.07 -6.32
C MET A 1 14.52 47.56 -4.92
N LYS A 2 14.59 48.38 -3.84
CA LYS A 2 14.17 47.94 -2.47
C LYS A 2 12.65 47.75 -2.25
N LYS A 3 11.78 48.36 -3.07
CA LYS A 3 10.32 48.23 -2.93
C LYS A 3 9.74 46.96 -3.56
N ILE A 4 10.37 46.42 -4.59
CA ILE A 4 9.93 45.20 -5.29
C ILE A 4 10.26 43.95 -4.43
N GLN A 5 11.39 44.00 -3.70
CA GLN A 5 11.81 42.90 -2.83
C GLN A 5 10.87 42.69 -1.63
N LYS A 6 10.26 43.78 -1.13
CA LYS A 6 9.27 43.71 -0.04
C LYS A 6 7.93 43.13 -0.48
N PHE A 7 7.54 43.33 -1.75
CA PHE A 7 6.30 42.79 -2.30
C PHE A 7 6.40 41.29 -2.59
N VAL A 8 7.56 40.81 -3.07
CA VAL A 8 7.81 39.39 -3.33
C VAL A 8 7.86 38.62 -2.01
N MET A 9 8.43 39.20 -0.96
CA MET A 9 8.50 38.52 0.35
C MET A 9 7.14 38.45 1.06
N ALA A 10 6.26 39.45 0.84
CA ALA A 10 4.89 39.43 1.38
C ALA A 10 3.99 38.41 0.66
N PHE A 11 4.26 38.14 -0.62
CA PHE A 11 3.49 37.14 -1.38
C PHE A 11 3.90 35.70 -1.05
N LEU A 12 5.17 35.48 -0.67
CA LEU A 12 5.66 34.16 -0.25
C LEU A 12 5.20 33.76 1.16
N LEU A 13 4.91 34.74 2.03
CA LEU A 13 4.36 34.41 3.37
C LEU A 13 2.83 34.21 3.38
N GLY A 14 2.13 34.71 2.36
CA GLY A 14 0.66 34.52 2.23
C GLY A 14 0.22 33.21 1.64
N ALA A 15 1.11 32.46 0.99
CA ALA A 15 0.76 31.20 0.31
C ALA A 15 0.89 29.95 1.19
N MET A 16 1.36 30.06 2.44
CA MET A 16 1.55 28.94 3.35
C MET A 16 0.39 28.71 4.33
N THR A 17 -0.73 29.42 4.19
CA THR A 17 -1.90 29.21 5.05
C THR A 17 -3.10 28.57 4.34
N LEU A 18 -2.92 28.04 3.15
CA LEU A 18 -3.93 27.19 2.54
C LEU A 18 -3.75 25.75 3.04
N GLY A 19 -4.29 25.54 4.21
CA GLY A 19 -5.12 24.43 4.58
C GLY A 19 -4.60 23.04 4.19
N PHE A 20 -3.68 22.47 4.96
CA PHE A 20 -3.80 21.05 5.21
C PHE A 20 -5.05 20.85 6.09
N SER A 21 -6.21 20.91 5.47
CA SER A 21 -7.39 20.28 6.01
C SER A 21 -7.14 18.78 5.86
N ALA A 22 -6.39 18.20 6.78
CA ALA A 22 -6.48 16.78 7.01
C ALA A 22 -7.97 16.50 7.18
N CYS A 23 -8.49 15.55 6.44
CA CYS A 23 -9.83 15.04 6.58
C CYS A 23 -10.02 14.53 8.00
N SER A 24 -10.39 15.43 8.89
CA SER A 24 -11.12 15.14 10.09
C SER A 24 -12.57 15.40 9.69
N ASP A 25 -13.16 14.42 9.03
CA ASP A 25 -14.61 14.32 8.90
C ASP A 25 -15.16 13.92 10.26
N ASP A 26 -15.05 14.86 11.19
CA ASP A 26 -15.81 14.82 12.42
C ASP A 26 -17.15 15.52 12.17
N ASN A 27 -17.86 15.05 11.13
CA ASN A 27 -19.27 15.25 11.01
C ASN A 27 -19.91 14.30 12.02
N GLY A 28 -20.21 14.85 13.20
CA GLY A 28 -20.99 14.17 14.24
C GLY A 28 -22.34 13.69 13.69
N VAL A 29 -22.30 12.59 12.98
CA VAL A 29 -23.42 11.71 12.82
C VAL A 29 -23.27 10.69 13.93
N ASP A 30 -23.89 11.00 15.07
CA ASP A 30 -24.24 10.01 16.10
C ASP A 30 -25.29 9.02 15.54
N GLU A 31 -25.09 8.54 14.34
CA GLU A 31 -25.67 7.28 13.96
C GLU A 31 -24.83 6.22 14.64
N LYS A 32 -25.33 5.77 15.80
CA LYS A 32 -24.94 4.48 16.35
C LYS A 32 -25.05 3.49 15.20
N PHE A 33 -23.92 3.18 14.57
CA PHE A 33 -23.83 2.05 13.68
C PHE A 33 -24.05 0.82 14.56
N GLU A 34 -25.34 0.52 14.80
CA GLU A 34 -25.70 -0.78 15.34
C GLU A 34 -25.34 -1.76 14.23
N LEU A 35 -24.22 -2.43 14.41
CA LEU A 35 -23.93 -3.64 13.67
C LEU A 35 -25.25 -4.44 13.65
N PRO A 36 -25.78 -4.80 12.46
CA PRO A 36 -26.93 -5.66 12.41
C PRO A 36 -26.59 -6.81 13.35
N LYS A 37 -27.43 -7.04 14.35
CA LYS A 37 -27.31 -8.21 15.22
C LYS A 37 -27.32 -9.38 14.28
N ILE A 38 -26.14 -9.76 13.82
CA ILE A 38 -25.92 -11.05 13.21
C ILE A 38 -26.38 -11.97 14.30
N GLY A 39 -27.63 -12.42 14.14
CA GLY A 39 -28.22 -13.33 15.09
C GLY A 39 -27.13 -14.35 15.35
N GLN A 40 -26.88 -14.63 16.62
CA GLN A 40 -25.99 -15.69 16.99
C GLN A 40 -26.55 -16.98 16.36
N ALA A 41 -26.32 -17.12 15.08
CA ALA A 41 -26.34 -18.40 14.44
C ALA A 41 -25.17 -19.14 15.08
N THR A 42 -25.43 -19.68 16.26
CA THR A 42 -24.64 -20.78 16.81
C THR A 42 -24.91 -22.00 15.93
N THR A 43 -24.70 -21.80 14.63
CA THR A 43 -24.44 -22.90 13.76
C THR A 43 -23.09 -23.40 14.23
N LYS A 44 -23.09 -24.38 15.12
CA LYS A 44 -21.90 -25.21 15.37
C LYS A 44 -21.54 -25.71 13.96
N ILE A 45 -20.59 -25.04 13.32
CA ILE A 45 -19.96 -25.57 12.12
C ILE A 45 -19.19 -26.77 12.64
N ASN A 46 -19.85 -27.93 12.64
CA ASN A 46 -19.20 -29.22 12.83
C ASN A 46 -18.46 -29.55 11.52
N SER A 47 -17.60 -28.60 11.08
CA SER A 47 -16.63 -28.93 10.06
C SER A 47 -15.69 -29.95 10.68
N SER A 48 -15.58 -31.11 10.07
CA SER A 48 -14.60 -32.09 10.50
C SER A 48 -13.20 -31.47 10.35
N ASP A 49 -12.24 -31.86 11.17
CA ASP A 49 -10.84 -31.38 11.06
C ASP A 49 -10.31 -31.56 9.62
N LYS A 50 -10.77 -32.57 8.91
CA LYS A 50 -10.45 -32.82 7.49
C LYS A 50 -11.00 -31.75 6.55
N ASP A 51 -12.19 -31.23 6.81
CA ASP A 51 -12.76 -30.16 5.97
C ASP A 51 -12.01 -28.86 6.21
N MET A 52 -11.63 -28.57 7.44
CA MET A 52 -10.79 -27.40 7.78
C MET A 52 -9.40 -27.52 7.15
N GLU A 53 -8.78 -28.68 7.22
CA GLU A 53 -7.50 -28.94 6.55
C GLU A 53 -7.60 -28.72 5.03
N LYS A 54 -8.65 -29.23 4.40
CA LYS A 54 -8.88 -29.03 2.96
C LYS A 54 -9.07 -27.55 2.59
N VAL A 55 -9.86 -26.81 3.35
CA VAL A 55 -10.07 -25.37 3.14
C VAL A 55 -8.77 -24.61 3.31
N THR A 56 -8.04 -24.87 4.38
CA THR A 56 -6.75 -24.21 4.65
C THR A 56 -5.74 -24.50 3.55
N LYS A 57 -5.63 -25.75 3.13
CA LYS A 57 -4.73 -26.13 2.03
C LYS A 57 -5.09 -25.44 0.72
N ASN A 58 -6.37 -25.40 0.38
CA ASN A 58 -6.84 -24.70 -0.83
C ASN A 58 -6.55 -23.20 -0.75
N TYR A 59 -6.75 -22.57 0.41
CA TYR A 59 -6.45 -21.16 0.62
C TYR A 59 -4.95 -20.87 0.41
N VAL A 60 -4.10 -21.66 1.06
CA VAL A 60 -2.64 -21.49 0.93
C VAL A 60 -2.20 -21.69 -0.52
N GLN A 61 -2.67 -22.75 -1.19
CA GLN A 61 -2.25 -23.07 -2.55
C GLN A 61 -2.78 -22.11 -3.62
N ASN A 62 -4.02 -21.62 -3.46
CA ASN A 62 -4.70 -20.86 -4.50
C ASN A 62 -4.73 -19.35 -4.23
N VAL A 63 -4.40 -18.92 -3.02
CA VAL A 63 -4.39 -17.50 -2.65
C VAL A 63 -2.99 -17.07 -2.19
N VAL A 64 -2.48 -17.67 -1.11
CA VAL A 64 -1.24 -17.19 -0.48
C VAL A 64 -0.04 -17.34 -1.42
N TYR A 65 0.21 -18.55 -1.93
CA TYR A 65 1.35 -18.79 -2.80
C TYR A 65 1.32 -17.97 -4.10
N PRO A 66 0.22 -17.91 -4.86
CA PRO A 66 0.16 -17.07 -6.06
C PRO A 66 0.41 -15.60 -5.78
N THR A 67 -0.10 -15.06 -4.67
CA THR A 67 0.14 -13.65 -4.29
C THR A 67 1.62 -13.39 -4.04
N TYR A 68 2.29 -14.21 -3.24
CA TYR A 68 3.72 -14.04 -3.00
C TYR A 68 4.57 -14.30 -4.25
N GLN A 69 4.17 -15.22 -5.13
CA GLN A 69 4.84 -15.40 -6.41
C GLN A 69 4.72 -14.17 -7.31
N ALA A 70 3.54 -13.58 -7.38
CA ALA A 70 3.31 -12.33 -8.12
C ALA A 70 4.11 -11.16 -7.51
N LEU A 71 4.10 -11.02 -6.19
CA LEU A 71 4.90 -10.02 -5.48
C LEU A 71 6.39 -10.15 -5.81
N ALA A 72 6.93 -11.36 -5.73
CA ALA A 72 8.34 -11.60 -6.04
C ALA A 72 8.68 -11.32 -7.50
N ALA A 73 7.78 -11.62 -8.45
CA ALA A 73 7.97 -11.31 -9.87
C ALA A 73 7.95 -9.79 -10.12
N ASN A 74 6.97 -9.09 -9.55
CA ASN A 74 6.84 -7.65 -9.69
C ASN A 74 8.01 -6.90 -9.02
N ALA A 75 8.49 -7.36 -7.88
CA ALA A 75 9.67 -6.79 -7.22
C ALA A 75 10.94 -6.91 -8.09
N ARG A 76 11.12 -8.01 -8.82
CA ARG A 76 12.24 -8.14 -9.79
C ARG A 76 12.07 -7.16 -10.95
N THR A 77 10.86 -6.95 -11.44
CA THR A 77 10.57 -5.96 -12.49
C THR A 77 10.86 -4.56 -11.99
N LEU A 78 10.44 -4.21 -10.79
CA LEU A 78 10.74 -2.94 -10.14
C LEU A 78 12.25 -2.72 -10.01
N TYR A 79 12.97 -3.72 -9.51
CA TYR A 79 14.42 -3.64 -9.41
C TYR A 79 15.08 -3.37 -10.76
N SER A 80 14.68 -4.07 -11.82
CA SER A 80 15.22 -3.88 -13.17
C SER A 80 14.88 -2.50 -13.74
N ALA A 81 13.65 -2.02 -13.57
CA ALA A 81 13.23 -0.70 -14.00
C ALA A 81 13.98 0.41 -13.26
N SER A 82 14.16 0.25 -11.94
CA SER A 82 14.93 1.19 -11.11
C SER A 82 16.40 1.24 -11.53
N GLN A 83 17.02 0.09 -11.82
CA GLN A 83 18.39 0.06 -12.33
C GLN A 83 18.52 0.76 -13.70
N THR A 84 17.54 0.57 -14.59
CA THR A 84 17.52 1.22 -15.90
C THR A 84 17.39 2.73 -15.74
N LEU A 85 16.47 3.19 -14.89
CA LEU A 85 16.30 4.61 -14.57
C LEU A 85 17.59 5.21 -13.98
N TYR A 86 18.21 4.53 -13.04
CA TYR A 86 19.47 4.97 -12.42
C TYR A 86 20.58 5.13 -13.45
N LYS A 87 20.82 4.13 -14.30
CA LYS A 87 21.83 4.19 -15.36
C LYS A 87 21.57 5.30 -16.37
N ALA A 88 20.30 5.50 -16.76
CA ALA A 88 19.93 6.57 -17.65
C ALA A 88 20.16 7.96 -17.02
N ALA A 89 19.93 8.09 -15.71
CA ALA A 89 20.21 9.32 -14.97
C ALA A 89 21.72 9.60 -14.92
N GLU A 90 22.55 8.61 -14.60
CA GLU A 90 24.02 8.73 -14.58
C GLU A 90 24.57 9.12 -15.96
N ALA A 91 24.00 8.57 -17.04
CA ALA A 91 24.42 8.87 -18.40
C ALA A 91 23.86 10.21 -18.95
N GLY A 92 23.00 10.91 -18.21
CA GLY A 92 22.31 12.11 -18.67
C GLY A 92 21.30 11.86 -19.82
N THR A 93 20.86 10.59 -19.98
CA THR A 93 19.92 10.16 -21.02
C THR A 93 18.52 9.82 -20.49
N MET A 94 18.24 10.19 -19.24
CA MET A 94 16.96 9.92 -18.59
C MET A 94 15.81 10.57 -19.38
N THR A 95 14.74 9.79 -19.55
CA THR A 95 13.51 10.22 -20.22
C THR A 95 12.29 9.96 -19.32
N GLN A 96 11.17 10.58 -19.65
CA GLN A 96 9.91 10.35 -18.95
C GLN A 96 9.53 8.85 -18.98
N SER A 97 9.79 8.17 -20.09
CA SER A 97 9.51 6.72 -20.19
C SER A 97 10.24 5.87 -19.16
N HIS A 98 11.48 6.24 -18.78
CA HIS A 98 12.20 5.54 -17.72
C HIS A 98 11.54 5.72 -16.35
N ILE A 99 11.04 6.94 -16.09
CA ILE A 99 10.31 7.25 -14.86
C ILE A 99 9.00 6.49 -14.81
N ASP A 100 8.22 6.56 -15.89
CA ASP A 100 6.92 5.91 -16.00
C ASP A 100 7.04 4.39 -15.79
N ALA A 101 8.04 3.76 -16.41
CA ALA A 101 8.29 2.33 -16.25
C ALA A 101 8.60 1.95 -14.77
N ALA A 102 9.40 2.74 -14.08
CA ALA A 102 9.68 2.51 -12.67
C ALA A 102 8.45 2.73 -11.79
N CYS A 103 7.65 3.76 -12.07
CA CYS A 103 6.41 4.05 -11.35
C CYS A 103 5.36 2.94 -11.53
N GLU A 104 5.18 2.43 -12.73
CA GLU A 104 4.23 1.33 -12.97
C GLU A 104 4.70 0.04 -12.29
N ALA A 105 5.99 -0.29 -12.38
CA ALA A 105 6.54 -1.44 -11.69
C ALA A 105 6.40 -1.32 -10.15
N PHE A 106 6.55 -0.11 -9.60
CA PHE A 106 6.30 0.15 -8.18
C PHE A 106 4.83 -0.09 -7.81
N LYS A 107 3.88 0.46 -8.58
CA LYS A 107 2.45 0.29 -8.33
C LYS A 107 2.03 -1.18 -8.39
N ASP A 108 2.58 -1.94 -9.35
CA ASP A 108 2.28 -3.36 -9.48
C ASP A 108 2.83 -4.16 -8.29
N THR A 109 4.04 -3.84 -7.84
CA THR A 109 4.64 -4.45 -6.65
C THR A 109 3.84 -4.12 -5.40
N ARG A 110 3.49 -2.85 -5.21
CA ARG A 110 2.71 -2.38 -4.08
C ARG A 110 1.34 -3.05 -4.02
N ARG A 111 0.67 -3.22 -5.15
CA ARG A 111 -0.64 -3.90 -5.22
C ARG A 111 -0.58 -5.33 -4.67
N GLU A 112 0.45 -6.09 -5.01
CA GLU A 112 0.58 -7.45 -4.50
C GLU A 112 0.99 -7.48 -3.03
N TRP A 113 1.75 -6.49 -2.58
CA TRP A 113 2.04 -6.32 -1.15
C TRP A 113 0.76 -6.08 -0.35
N GLU A 114 -0.06 -5.10 -0.74
CA GLU A 114 -1.35 -4.79 -0.11
C GLU A 114 -2.29 -6.03 -0.07
N ARG A 115 -2.29 -6.82 -1.13
CA ARG A 115 -3.04 -8.09 -1.14
C ARG A 115 -2.53 -9.09 -0.11
N SER A 116 -1.25 -9.09 0.16
CA SER A 116 -0.64 -10.01 1.13
C SER A 116 -0.97 -9.67 2.58
N GLU A 117 -1.41 -8.45 2.87
CA GLU A 117 -1.80 -8.03 4.21
C GLU A 117 -2.95 -8.87 4.79
N ALA A 118 -3.80 -9.42 3.92
CA ALA A 118 -4.87 -10.32 4.34
C ALA A 118 -4.37 -11.60 5.04
N PHE A 119 -3.09 -11.92 4.95
CA PHE A 119 -2.48 -13.12 5.54
C PHE A 119 -1.07 -12.90 6.10
N LEU A 120 -0.83 -11.74 6.68
CA LEU A 120 0.41 -11.42 7.43
C LEU A 120 0.42 -12.13 8.80
N TYR A 121 0.38 -13.44 8.78
CA TYR A 121 0.41 -14.28 9.99
C TYR A 121 1.69 -15.11 10.07
N GLY A 122 1.92 -15.69 11.22
CA GLY A 122 3.04 -16.62 11.43
C GLY A 122 4.39 -15.96 11.15
N SER A 123 5.15 -16.49 10.19
CA SER A 123 6.50 -16.01 9.88
C SER A 123 6.54 -14.55 9.45
N ALA A 124 5.53 -14.07 8.72
CA ALA A 124 5.46 -12.68 8.28
C ALA A 124 5.30 -11.73 9.49
N SER A 125 4.38 -12.04 10.40
CA SER A 125 4.18 -11.28 11.64
C SER A 125 5.37 -11.38 12.59
N ASN A 126 5.93 -12.60 12.77
CA ASN A 126 7.03 -12.83 13.71
C ASN A 126 8.36 -12.17 13.30
N ASN A 127 8.50 -11.78 12.04
CA ASN A 127 9.69 -11.12 11.52
C ASN A 127 9.44 -9.63 11.20
N ASP A 128 8.34 -9.07 11.66
CA ASP A 128 7.98 -7.66 11.47
C ASP A 128 8.10 -7.20 10.01
N LEU A 129 7.68 -8.05 9.05
CA LEU A 129 7.82 -7.74 7.62
C LEU A 129 7.05 -6.50 7.22
N ASP A 130 5.86 -6.31 7.76
CA ASP A 130 5.02 -5.18 7.46
C ASP A 130 5.66 -3.83 7.87
N PRO A 131 6.07 -3.61 9.14
CA PRO A 131 6.78 -2.40 9.51
C PRO A 131 8.08 -2.16 8.74
N HIS A 132 8.78 -3.22 8.35
CA HIS A 132 10.03 -3.08 7.58
C HIS A 132 9.79 -2.64 6.12
N ILE A 133 8.64 -2.96 5.55
CA ILE A 133 8.31 -2.63 4.16
C ILE A 133 7.47 -1.36 4.08
N ASP A 134 6.62 -1.09 5.05
CA ASP A 134 5.55 -0.09 4.96
C ASP A 134 5.67 1.12 5.90
N SER A 135 6.66 1.18 6.76
CA SER A 135 6.81 2.27 7.74
C SER A 135 7.60 3.48 7.21
N TRP A 136 7.53 3.77 5.94
CA TRP A 136 8.27 4.88 5.29
C TRP A 136 7.49 6.19 5.27
#